data_3d6da4f8f7312b1fb57f7df05c2fc700
#
_entry.id   3d6da4f8f7312b1fb57f7df05c2fc700
#
_cell.length_a   1.000
_cell.length_b   1.000
_cell.length_c   1.000
_cell.angle_alpha   90.00
_cell.angle_beta   90.00
_cell.angle_gamma   90.00
#
_symmetry.space_group_name_H-M   'P 1'
#
loop_
_entity.id
_entity.type
_entity.pdbx_description
1 polymer ?
#
loop_
_entity_poly.entity_id
_entity_poly.type
_entity_poly.pdbx_seq_one_letter_code
_entity_poly.pdbx_strand_id
1 'polypeptide(L)'
;MQAVQRHILLVARHGLDGVHLTDGARSLRAARRDLGADAIVGAFCGTTRHEGISAAEAGADYVAFGPCGETALGDGRQAADDLFAWWSEMIEVPVIAEGALDPARVAALAASTDFFAFGAEVWSAPDPLAALRRLVAAIG
;
A
#
# COMPACT_ATOMS: atom_id res chain seq x y z
N MET A 1 -8.93 5.92 8.60
CA MET A 1 -10.08 5.48 7.76
C MET A 1 -10.99 6.64 7.46
N GLN A 2 -11.75 7.13 8.46
CA GLN A 2 -12.60 8.30 8.27
C GLN A 2 -11.83 9.53 7.83
N ALA A 3 -10.59 9.70 8.30
CA ALA A 3 -9.75 10.80 7.90
C ALA A 3 -9.46 10.79 6.40
N VAL A 4 -9.23 9.61 5.81
CA VAL A 4 -9.00 9.47 4.37
C VAL A 4 -10.24 9.89 3.59
N GLN A 5 -11.41 9.43 4.00
CA GLN A 5 -12.67 9.79 3.35
C GLN A 5 -12.96 11.30 3.44
N ARG A 6 -12.68 11.87 4.59
CA ARG A 6 -12.83 13.32 4.77
C ARG A 6 -11.84 14.12 3.96
N HIS A 7 -10.67 13.54 3.72
CA HIS A 7 -9.57 14.21 3.06
C HIS A 7 -9.57 14.06 1.54
N ILE A 8 -10.45 13.24 0.95
CA ILE A 8 -10.57 13.10 -0.50
C ILE A 8 -10.79 14.47 -1.17
N LEU A 9 -11.67 15.30 -0.61
CA LEU A 9 -11.92 16.63 -1.15
C LEU A 9 -10.73 17.58 -1.03
N LEU A 10 -9.82 17.34 -0.09
CA LEU A 10 -8.59 18.13 0.02
C LEU A 10 -7.66 17.90 -1.17
N VAL A 11 -7.67 16.71 -1.75
CA VAL A 11 -6.89 16.40 -2.95
C VAL A 11 -7.29 17.32 -4.09
N ALA A 12 -8.57 17.42 -4.37
CA ALA A 12 -9.07 18.30 -5.43
C ALA A 12 -8.83 19.80 -5.10
N ARG A 13 -9.09 20.18 -3.84
CA ARG A 13 -8.97 21.58 -3.40
C ARG A 13 -7.54 22.11 -3.45
N HIS A 14 -6.55 21.26 -3.14
CA HIS A 14 -5.15 21.66 -3.06
C HIS A 14 -4.30 21.19 -4.25
N GLY A 15 -4.93 20.64 -5.28
CA GLY A 15 -4.22 20.21 -6.49
C GLY A 15 -3.25 19.08 -6.26
N LEU A 16 -3.54 18.19 -5.31
CA LEU A 16 -2.73 17.00 -5.06
C LEU A 16 -2.95 15.94 -6.14
N ASP A 17 -1.98 15.05 -6.31
CA ASP A 17 -2.01 14.07 -7.40
C ASP A 17 -3.00 12.93 -7.18
N GLY A 18 -3.28 12.57 -5.93
CA GLY A 18 -4.15 11.45 -5.65
C GLY A 18 -4.37 11.17 -4.18
N VAL A 19 -4.98 10.03 -3.89
CA VAL A 19 -5.32 9.61 -2.54
C VAL A 19 -4.98 8.14 -2.34
N HIS A 20 -4.54 7.81 -1.12
CA HIS A 20 -4.31 6.42 -0.69
C HIS A 20 -5.42 6.04 0.30
N LEU A 21 -6.31 5.16 -0.14
CA LEU A 21 -7.44 4.69 0.68
C LEU A 21 -6.99 3.56 1.60
N THR A 22 -7.54 3.52 2.82
CA THR A 22 -7.17 2.52 3.83
C THR A 22 -8.27 1.51 4.10
N ASP A 23 -9.37 1.53 3.36
CA ASP A 23 -10.54 0.68 3.55
C ASP A 23 -10.82 -0.26 2.36
N GLY A 24 -9.78 -0.66 1.64
CA GLY A 24 -9.90 -1.53 0.47
C GLY A 24 -10.67 -0.86 -0.65
N ALA A 25 -11.61 -1.60 -1.24
CA ALA A 25 -12.41 -1.10 -2.35
C ALA A 25 -13.59 -0.22 -1.93
N ARG A 26 -13.87 -0.12 -0.63
CA ARG A 26 -15.11 0.50 -0.11
C ARG A 26 -15.34 1.91 -0.61
N SER A 27 -14.34 2.77 -0.52
CA SER A 27 -14.45 4.19 -0.89
C SER A 27 -13.92 4.49 -2.29
N LEU A 28 -13.47 3.48 -3.02
CA LEU A 28 -12.71 3.68 -4.25
C LEU A 28 -13.56 4.28 -5.35
N ARG A 29 -14.77 3.78 -5.57
CA ARG A 29 -15.67 4.30 -6.61
C ARG A 29 -16.07 5.74 -6.33
N ALA A 30 -16.33 6.08 -5.05
CA ALA A 30 -16.65 7.44 -4.64
C ALA A 30 -15.46 8.37 -4.86
N ALA A 31 -14.25 7.95 -4.49
CA ALA A 31 -13.05 8.74 -4.71
C ALA A 31 -12.82 9.00 -6.20
N ARG A 32 -12.98 7.98 -7.03
CA ARG A 32 -12.81 8.11 -8.48
C ARG A 32 -13.85 9.05 -9.08
N ARG A 33 -15.10 8.96 -8.63
CA ARG A 33 -16.17 9.87 -9.07
C ARG A 33 -15.87 11.32 -8.70
N ASP A 34 -15.36 11.55 -7.48
CA ASP A 34 -15.13 12.91 -6.97
C ASP A 34 -13.85 13.52 -7.52
N LEU A 35 -12.81 12.72 -7.79
CA LEU A 35 -11.50 13.20 -8.22
C LEU A 35 -11.29 13.08 -9.74
N GLY A 36 -12.05 12.26 -10.44
CA GLY A 36 -11.95 12.05 -11.88
C GLY A 36 -10.99 10.96 -12.29
N ALA A 37 -10.91 10.72 -13.60
CA ALA A 37 -10.13 9.63 -14.16
C ALA A 37 -8.62 9.84 -14.09
N ASP A 38 -8.16 11.08 -14.03
CA ASP A 38 -6.73 11.42 -14.05
C ASP A 38 -6.07 11.39 -12.67
N ALA A 39 -6.87 11.39 -11.60
CA ALA A 39 -6.33 11.31 -10.25
C ALA A 39 -5.77 9.90 -9.97
N ILE A 40 -4.71 9.83 -9.17
CA ILE A 40 -4.15 8.57 -8.71
C ILE A 40 -4.95 8.12 -7.49
N VAL A 41 -5.60 6.97 -7.57
CA VAL A 41 -6.35 6.39 -6.45
C VAL A 41 -5.81 5.00 -6.16
N GLY A 42 -5.15 4.87 -5.02
CA GLY A 42 -4.64 3.59 -4.55
C GLY A 42 -5.42 3.09 -3.34
N ALA A 43 -5.32 1.80 -3.05
CA ALA A 43 -6.05 1.19 -1.95
C ALA A 43 -5.20 0.19 -1.18
N PHE A 44 -5.22 0.31 0.15
CA PHE A 44 -4.69 -0.72 1.03
C PHE A 44 -5.72 -1.84 1.15
N CYS A 45 -5.31 -3.05 0.79
CA CYS A 45 -6.19 -4.22 0.66
C CYS A 45 -5.91 -5.32 1.69
N GLY A 46 -5.13 -5.02 2.72
CA GLY A 46 -4.85 -5.98 3.79
C GLY A 46 -4.07 -7.19 3.32
N THR A 47 -4.58 -8.38 3.59
CA THR A 47 -3.82 -9.64 3.43
C THR A 47 -4.44 -10.63 2.47
N THR A 48 -5.49 -10.25 1.72
CA THR A 48 -6.23 -11.19 0.87
C THR A 48 -6.25 -10.79 -0.60
N ARG A 49 -6.22 -11.78 -1.47
CA ARG A 49 -6.40 -11.60 -2.91
C ARG A 49 -7.75 -10.96 -3.23
N HIS A 50 -8.80 -11.38 -2.52
CA HIS A 50 -10.15 -10.91 -2.75
C HIS A 50 -10.27 -9.39 -2.61
N GLU A 51 -9.71 -8.84 -1.55
CA GLU A 51 -9.71 -7.39 -1.34
C GLU A 51 -8.95 -6.64 -2.45
N GLY A 52 -7.79 -7.19 -2.84
CA GLY A 52 -7.00 -6.60 -3.92
C GLY A 52 -7.73 -6.65 -5.25
N ILE A 53 -8.33 -7.77 -5.60
CA ILE A 53 -9.08 -7.94 -6.84
C ILE A 53 -10.28 -6.98 -6.88
N SER A 54 -11.01 -6.87 -5.77
CA SER A 54 -12.14 -5.94 -5.66
C SER A 54 -11.72 -4.49 -5.89
N ALA A 55 -10.59 -4.08 -5.33
CA ALA A 55 -10.05 -2.74 -5.54
C ALA A 55 -9.61 -2.52 -7.00
N ALA A 56 -8.93 -3.49 -7.59
CA ALA A 56 -8.50 -3.41 -9.00
C ALA A 56 -9.70 -3.28 -9.94
N GLU A 57 -10.75 -4.09 -9.72
CA GLU A 57 -11.98 -4.02 -10.52
C GLU A 57 -12.73 -2.71 -10.34
N ALA A 58 -12.62 -2.09 -9.16
CA ALA A 58 -13.24 -0.80 -8.89
C ALA A 58 -12.44 0.39 -9.46
N GLY A 59 -11.28 0.13 -10.09
CA GLY A 59 -10.50 1.16 -10.78
C GLY A 59 -9.30 1.70 -10.01
N ALA A 60 -8.74 0.94 -9.07
CA ALA A 60 -7.53 1.34 -8.38
C ALA A 60 -6.34 1.43 -9.34
N ASP A 61 -5.52 2.45 -9.19
CA ASP A 61 -4.28 2.61 -9.95
C ASP A 61 -3.16 1.74 -9.38
N TYR A 62 -3.22 1.43 -8.11
CA TYR A 62 -2.36 0.45 -7.44
C TYR A 62 -3.09 -0.14 -6.24
N VAL A 63 -2.61 -1.30 -5.78
CA VAL A 63 -3.05 -1.89 -4.52
C VAL A 63 -1.85 -2.05 -3.59
N ALA A 64 -2.11 -2.01 -2.29
CA ALA A 64 -1.09 -2.26 -1.29
C ALA A 64 -1.53 -3.41 -0.39
N PHE A 65 -0.61 -4.31 -0.08
CA PHE A 65 -0.84 -5.39 0.88
C PHE A 65 0.08 -5.24 2.09
N GLY A 66 -0.43 -5.58 3.24
CA GLY A 66 0.28 -5.52 4.50
C GLY A 66 -0.61 -5.89 5.68
N PRO A 67 -0.06 -5.89 6.90
CA PRO A 67 1.35 -5.66 7.20
C PRO A 67 2.24 -6.82 6.75
N CYS A 68 3.47 -6.52 6.39
CA CYS A 68 4.44 -7.52 5.93
C CYS A 68 5.27 -8.11 7.07
N GLY A 69 5.17 -7.53 8.26
CA GLY A 69 5.84 -7.99 9.47
C GLY A 69 4.91 -7.90 10.67
N GLU A 70 5.45 -8.21 11.84
CA GLU A 70 4.68 -8.13 13.08
C GLU A 70 4.40 -6.68 13.46
N THR A 71 3.17 -6.45 13.91
CA THR A 71 2.73 -5.15 14.40
C THR A 71 1.84 -5.35 15.63
N ALA A 72 1.89 -4.38 16.53
CA ALA A 72 1.03 -4.35 17.72
C ALA A 72 -0.43 -4.01 17.37
N LEU A 73 -0.67 -3.54 16.16
CA LEU A 73 -2.00 -3.14 15.69
C LEU A 73 -2.62 -4.26 14.83
N GLY A 74 -3.95 -4.34 14.84
CA GLY A 74 -4.67 -5.28 14.01
C GLY A 74 -4.85 -6.64 14.69
N ASP A 75 -5.15 -7.66 13.87
CA ASP A 75 -5.51 -9.01 14.31
C ASP A 75 -4.34 -10.01 14.23
N GLY A 76 -3.13 -9.52 14.01
CA GLY A 76 -1.93 -10.35 13.90
C GLY A 76 -1.71 -10.99 12.53
N ARG A 77 -2.59 -10.78 11.57
CA ARG A 77 -2.40 -11.30 10.23
C ARG A 77 -1.29 -10.53 9.51
N GLN A 78 -0.56 -11.25 8.67
CA GLN A 78 0.48 -10.67 7.83
C GLN A 78 0.22 -11.04 6.37
N ALA A 79 0.60 -10.15 5.46
CA ALA A 79 0.56 -10.43 4.03
C ALA A 79 1.68 -11.41 3.69
N ALA A 80 1.34 -12.55 3.13
CA ALA A 80 2.29 -13.62 2.82
C ALA A 80 3.07 -13.32 1.54
N ASP A 81 4.28 -13.85 1.44
CA ASP A 81 5.13 -13.68 0.25
C ASP A 81 4.45 -14.19 -1.01
N ASP A 82 3.71 -15.30 -0.92
CA ASP A 82 3.03 -15.90 -2.07
C ASP A 82 1.88 -15.02 -2.59
N LEU A 83 1.31 -14.15 -1.77
CA LEU A 83 0.31 -13.19 -2.20
C LEU A 83 0.92 -12.21 -3.21
N PHE A 84 2.11 -11.68 -2.91
CA PHE A 84 2.81 -10.76 -3.80
C PHE A 84 3.27 -11.46 -5.09
N ALA A 85 3.82 -12.66 -4.98
CA ALA A 85 4.25 -13.45 -6.13
C ALA A 85 3.08 -13.74 -7.06
N TRP A 86 1.97 -14.19 -6.51
CA TRP A 86 0.76 -14.45 -7.30
C TRP A 86 0.26 -13.18 -7.98
N TRP A 87 0.19 -12.08 -7.24
CA TRP A 87 -0.31 -10.80 -7.77
C TRP A 87 0.54 -10.32 -8.94
N SER A 88 1.86 -10.34 -8.78
CA SER A 88 2.77 -9.85 -9.81
C SER A 88 2.73 -10.68 -11.09
N GLU A 89 2.38 -11.97 -11.00
CA GLU A 89 2.23 -12.83 -12.16
C GLU A 89 0.88 -12.71 -12.85
N MET A 90 -0.18 -12.52 -12.06
CA MET A 90 -1.55 -12.69 -12.55
C MET A 90 -2.29 -11.37 -12.78
N ILE A 91 -1.88 -10.29 -12.17
CA ILE A 91 -2.61 -9.02 -12.18
C ILE A 91 -1.70 -7.90 -12.68
N GLU A 92 -2.19 -7.08 -13.60
CA GLU A 92 -1.40 -5.98 -14.16
C GLU A 92 -1.31 -4.76 -13.26
N VAL A 93 -2.30 -4.54 -12.38
CA VAL A 93 -2.29 -3.39 -11.47
C VAL A 93 -1.07 -3.48 -10.55
N PRO A 94 -0.27 -2.40 -10.45
CA PRO A 94 0.93 -2.40 -9.60
C PRO A 94 0.61 -2.70 -8.14
N VAL A 95 1.55 -3.37 -7.47
CA VAL A 95 1.41 -3.77 -6.06
C VAL A 95 2.49 -3.14 -5.21
N ILE A 96 2.10 -2.70 -4.02
CA ILE A 96 2.98 -2.11 -3.02
C ILE A 96 2.97 -2.98 -1.76
N ALA A 97 4.15 -3.26 -1.23
CA ALA A 97 4.32 -3.90 0.08
C ALA A 97 4.47 -2.82 1.15
N GLU A 98 3.67 -2.89 2.20
CA GLU A 98 3.74 -1.93 3.30
C GLU A 98 3.48 -2.58 4.66
N GLY A 99 3.91 -1.89 5.69
CA GLY A 99 3.62 -2.26 7.09
C GLY A 99 4.68 -3.14 7.72
N ALA A 100 5.37 -2.62 8.71
CA ALA A 100 6.35 -3.34 9.53
C ALA A 100 7.43 -4.06 8.69
N LEU A 101 7.95 -3.37 7.68
CA LEU A 101 9.01 -3.88 6.82
C LEU A 101 10.37 -3.80 7.53
N ASP A 102 11.15 -4.85 7.40
CA ASP A 102 12.55 -4.88 7.81
C ASP A 102 13.43 -5.26 6.59
N PRO A 103 14.76 -5.14 6.68
CA PRO A 103 15.63 -5.46 5.54
C PRO A 103 15.44 -6.89 5.01
N ALA A 104 15.20 -7.87 5.87
CA ALA A 104 14.98 -9.25 5.45
C ALA A 104 13.69 -9.40 4.64
N ARG A 105 12.59 -8.75 5.08
CA ARG A 105 11.32 -8.76 4.36
C ARG A 105 11.42 -8.02 3.03
N VAL A 106 12.10 -6.88 3.01
CA VAL A 106 12.33 -6.13 1.77
C VAL A 106 13.09 -7.00 0.76
N ALA A 107 14.18 -7.65 1.19
CA ALA A 107 14.94 -8.53 0.31
C ALA A 107 14.09 -9.69 -0.23
N ALA A 108 13.26 -10.29 0.62
CA ALA A 108 12.39 -11.40 0.24
C ALA A 108 11.32 -10.99 -0.78
N LEU A 109 10.81 -9.77 -0.70
CA LEU A 109 9.71 -9.28 -1.55
C LEU A 109 10.17 -8.49 -2.77
N ALA A 110 11.45 -8.14 -2.87
CA ALA A 110 11.96 -7.24 -3.90
C ALA A 110 11.66 -7.69 -5.33
N ALA A 111 11.63 -9.00 -5.58
CA ALA A 111 11.35 -9.54 -6.91
C ALA A 111 9.85 -9.62 -7.23
N SER A 112 8.98 -9.47 -6.23
CA SER A 112 7.54 -9.73 -6.36
C SER A 112 6.67 -8.49 -6.15
N THR A 113 7.23 -7.38 -5.71
CA THR A 113 6.47 -6.14 -5.54
C THR A 113 7.05 -5.04 -6.40
N ASP A 114 6.21 -4.15 -6.88
CA ASP A 114 6.64 -3.02 -7.71
C ASP A 114 7.23 -1.91 -6.86
N PHE A 115 6.69 -1.70 -5.66
CA PHE A 115 7.12 -0.63 -4.75
C PHE A 115 7.04 -1.07 -3.30
N PHE A 116 7.78 -0.37 -2.46
CA PHE A 116 7.68 -0.47 -1.01
C PHE A 116 7.21 0.86 -0.42
N ALA A 117 6.34 0.80 0.58
CA ALA A 117 5.95 1.98 1.35
C ALA A 117 6.42 1.81 2.80
N PHE A 118 7.24 2.73 3.25
CA PHE A 118 7.80 2.72 4.60
C PHE A 118 7.09 3.73 5.49
N GLY A 119 6.84 3.34 6.73
CA GLY A 119 6.16 4.17 7.71
C GLY A 119 6.90 4.19 9.04
N ALA A 120 6.28 3.67 10.09
CA ALA A 120 6.82 3.70 11.44
C ALA A 120 8.20 3.04 11.57
N GLU A 121 8.51 2.02 10.77
CA GLU A 121 9.83 1.37 10.75
C GLU A 121 10.97 2.35 10.44
N VAL A 122 10.67 3.44 9.74
CA VAL A 122 11.61 4.53 9.47
C VAL A 122 11.42 5.67 10.47
N TRP A 123 10.21 6.19 10.57
CA TRP A 123 9.94 7.41 11.34
C TRP A 123 10.10 7.23 12.85
N SER A 124 9.87 6.02 13.37
CA SER A 124 10.03 5.71 14.79
C SER A 124 11.41 5.16 15.12
N ALA A 125 12.30 5.02 14.16
CA ALA A 125 13.67 4.55 14.39
C ALA A 125 14.50 5.64 15.09
N PRO A 126 15.49 5.27 15.93
CA PRO A 126 16.40 6.23 16.54
C PRO A 126 17.13 7.10 15.52
N ASP A 127 17.48 6.55 14.36
CA ASP A 127 18.06 7.27 13.24
C ASP A 127 17.26 6.93 11.97
N PRO A 128 16.22 7.75 11.64
CA PRO A 128 15.36 7.46 10.50
C PRO A 128 16.11 7.38 9.16
N LEU A 129 17.10 8.21 8.92
CA LEU A 129 17.86 8.17 7.66
C LEU A 129 18.67 6.88 7.53
N ALA A 130 19.31 6.44 8.60
CA ALA A 130 20.05 5.18 8.60
C ALA A 130 19.10 3.99 8.40
N ALA A 131 17.92 4.00 9.04
CA ALA A 131 16.90 2.98 8.86
C ALA A 131 16.43 2.93 7.41
N LEU A 132 16.14 4.07 6.80
CA LEU A 132 15.73 4.14 5.40
C LEU A 132 16.83 3.60 4.46
N ARG A 133 18.07 3.97 4.69
CA ARG A 133 19.21 3.49 3.86
C ARG A 133 19.35 1.99 3.92
N ARG A 134 19.17 1.37 5.10
CA ARG A 134 19.24 -0.09 5.24
C ARG A 134 18.12 -0.78 4.46
N LEU A 135 16.92 -0.24 4.51
CA LEU A 135 15.76 -0.78 3.79
C LEU A 135 15.96 -0.64 2.28
N VAL A 136 16.40 0.51 1.81
CA VAL A 136 16.64 0.74 0.38
C VAL A 136 17.76 -0.15 -0.14
N ALA A 137 18.83 -0.35 0.63
CA ALA A 137 19.93 -1.26 0.25
C ALA A 137 19.44 -2.70 0.09
N ALA A 138 18.43 -3.12 0.86
CA ALA A 138 17.87 -4.47 0.77
C ALA A 138 17.05 -4.70 -0.50
N ILE A 139 16.61 -3.67 -1.19
CA ILE A 139 15.91 -3.79 -2.47
C ILE A 139 16.84 -4.33 -3.56
N GLY A 140 18.10 -4.01 -3.47
CA GLY A 140 19.12 -4.49 -4.42
C GLY A 140 19.57 -3.48 -5.45
#